data_02c0c636a4a074fbb9cb2ef0f22adba9
#
_entry.id   02c0c636a4a074fbb9cb2ef0f22adba9
#
_cell.length_a   1.000
_cell.length_b   1.000
_cell.length_c   1.000
_cell.angle_alpha   90.00
_cell.angle_beta   90.00
_cell.angle_gamma   90.00
#
_symmetry.space_group_name_H-M   'P 1'
#
loop_
_entity.id
_entity.type
_entity.pdbx_description
1 polymer ?
#
loop_
_entity_poly.entity_id
_entity_poly.type
_entity_poly.pdbx_seq_one_letter_code
_entity_poly.pdbx_strand_id
1 'polypeptide(L)'
;MNNQAQELIPLAAVLVDDEHRLDFLPTYFGPRLMMRGEALVYGWMRRLAEGYNGGFWNYYTLTNGGFYMAPVLGRLRLEVDGNGYGGEMSADAAGIVATLFGLGQLAAETQGTDECDALIDRYHWLREHAGTHAEAPQIYRAIDRGGAAPVSAGATPDY
;
A
#
# COMPACT_ATOMS: atom_id res chain seq x y z
N MET A 1 25.28 21.41 17.26
CA MET A 1 24.76 21.07 16.79
C MET A 1 24.05 20.43 16.76
N ASN A 2 23.94 20.21 16.43
CA ASN A 2 23.29 19.65 16.12
C ASN A 2 22.53 19.00 16.21
N ASN A 3 21.91 18.89 15.93
CA ASN A 3 21.30 18.18 16.04
C ASN A 3 20.74 17.09 15.59
N GLN A 4 21.22 16.22 15.47
CA GLN A 4 20.98 14.99 14.74
C GLN A 4 19.79 14.24 15.26
N ALA A 5 19.54 14.30 16.53
CA ALA A 5 18.36 13.68 17.12
C ALA A 5 17.10 14.16 16.46
N GLN A 6 17.11 15.37 15.98
CA GLN A 6 15.92 15.91 15.35
C GLN A 6 15.64 15.29 14.01
N GLU A 7 16.65 14.67 13.44
CA GLU A 7 16.47 14.06 12.13
C GLU A 7 15.93 12.67 12.22
N LEU A 8 15.82 12.13 13.41
CA LEU A 8 15.38 10.75 13.59
C LEU A 8 13.86 10.74 13.80
N ILE A 9 13.14 11.12 12.76
CA ILE A 9 11.68 11.10 12.81
C ILE A 9 11.24 9.64 12.70
N PRO A 10 10.49 9.14 13.67
CA PRO A 10 10.04 7.75 13.56
C PRO A 10 9.18 7.52 12.33
N LEU A 11 9.34 6.36 11.72
CA LEU A 11 8.48 5.97 10.62
C LEU A 11 7.10 5.68 11.18
N ALA A 12 6.13 6.46 10.76
CA ALA A 12 4.80 6.38 11.33
C ALA A 12 3.76 6.76 10.29
N ALA A 13 2.53 6.30 10.52
CA ALA A 13 1.39 6.65 9.69
C ALA A 13 0.60 7.76 10.36
N VAL A 14 0.15 8.72 9.56
CA VAL A 14 -0.63 9.85 10.02
C VAL A 14 -1.95 9.84 9.28
N LEU A 15 -3.05 9.82 10.03
CA LEU A 15 -4.38 9.83 9.44
C LEU A 15 -4.63 11.17 8.75
N VAL A 16 -5.09 11.12 7.52
CA VAL A 16 -5.44 12.32 6.76
C VAL A 16 -6.79 12.81 7.25
N ASP A 17 -6.86 14.07 7.67
CA ASP A 17 -8.10 14.65 8.17
C ASP A 17 -9.03 15.02 7.02
N ASP A 18 -10.27 15.36 7.36
CA ASP A 18 -11.30 15.62 6.36
C ASP A 18 -10.96 16.77 5.44
N GLU A 19 -10.25 17.77 5.94
CA GLU A 19 -9.89 18.93 5.14
C GLU A 19 -8.96 18.56 3.99
N HIS A 20 -8.17 17.54 4.15
CA HIS A 20 -7.11 17.19 3.19
C HIS A 20 -7.43 15.95 2.37
N ARG A 21 -8.61 15.36 2.57
CA ARG A 21 -8.94 14.11 1.88
C ARG A 21 -8.99 14.26 0.36
N LEU A 22 -9.47 15.38 -0.13
CA LEU A 22 -9.57 15.57 -1.58
C LEU A 22 -8.22 15.69 -2.26
N ASP A 23 -7.19 16.09 -1.52
CA ASP A 23 -5.85 16.23 -2.08
C ASP A 23 -5.07 14.93 -2.08
N PHE A 24 -5.55 13.93 -1.37
CA PHE A 24 -4.76 12.72 -1.12
C PHE A 24 -4.49 11.93 -2.40
N LEU A 25 -5.55 11.56 -3.11
CA LEU A 25 -5.39 10.72 -4.30
C LEU A 25 -4.57 11.40 -5.38
N PRO A 26 -4.82 12.69 -5.71
CA PRO A 26 -3.98 13.30 -6.72
C PRO A 26 -2.54 13.49 -6.28
N THR A 27 -2.28 13.66 -4.99
CA THR A 27 -0.91 13.79 -4.50
C THR A 27 -0.15 12.49 -4.64
N TYR A 28 -0.76 11.36 -4.27
CA TYR A 28 -0.01 10.12 -4.14
C TYR A 28 -0.08 9.22 -5.36
N PHE A 29 -1.17 9.27 -6.13
CA PHE A 29 -1.24 8.56 -7.41
C PHE A 29 -0.93 9.45 -8.59
N GLY A 30 -0.96 10.77 -8.38
CA GLY A 30 -0.87 11.74 -9.47
C GLY A 30 -2.24 12.02 -10.04
N PRO A 31 -2.46 13.27 -10.52
CA PRO A 31 -3.80 13.64 -11.01
C PRO A 31 -4.28 12.79 -12.18
N ARG A 32 -3.35 12.31 -13.01
CA ARG A 32 -3.72 11.51 -14.17
C ARG A 32 -4.11 10.09 -13.78
N LEU A 33 -3.51 9.55 -12.72
CA LEU A 33 -3.69 8.13 -12.37
C LEU A 33 -4.56 7.94 -11.12
N MET A 34 -5.06 9.00 -10.53
CA MET A 34 -5.72 8.88 -9.24
C MET A 34 -6.96 7.99 -9.29
N MET A 35 -7.74 8.07 -10.36
CA MET A 35 -8.96 7.25 -10.44
C MET A 35 -8.61 5.79 -10.67
N ARG A 36 -7.62 5.53 -11.51
CA ARG A 36 -7.18 4.16 -11.73
C ARG A 36 -6.56 3.57 -10.48
N GLY A 37 -5.75 4.36 -9.77
CA GLY A 37 -5.11 3.89 -8.55
C GLY A 37 -6.12 3.54 -7.48
N GLU A 38 -7.10 4.41 -7.27
CA GLU A 38 -8.13 4.14 -6.29
C GLU A 38 -8.91 2.88 -6.66
N ALA A 39 -9.29 2.76 -7.92
CA ALA A 39 -10.05 1.61 -8.37
C ALA A 39 -9.27 0.31 -8.19
N LEU A 40 -7.95 0.35 -8.40
CA LEU A 40 -7.13 -0.83 -8.22
C LEU A 40 -7.07 -1.26 -6.76
N VAL A 41 -6.91 -0.31 -5.84
CA VAL A 41 -6.85 -0.66 -4.42
C VAL A 41 -8.18 -1.27 -3.98
N TYR A 42 -9.30 -0.66 -4.34
CA TYR A 42 -10.61 -1.21 -3.99
C TYR A 42 -10.82 -2.58 -4.62
N GLY A 43 -10.42 -2.73 -5.87
CA GLY A 43 -10.56 -4.00 -6.58
C GLY A 43 -9.75 -5.11 -5.93
N TRP A 44 -8.51 -4.78 -5.52
CA TRP A 44 -7.70 -5.76 -4.82
C TRP A 44 -8.30 -6.16 -3.48
N MET A 45 -8.86 -5.18 -2.73
CA MET A 45 -9.49 -5.53 -1.46
C MET A 45 -10.67 -6.47 -1.68
N ARG A 46 -11.52 -6.22 -2.68
CA ARG A 46 -12.64 -7.11 -2.96
C ARG A 46 -12.18 -8.50 -3.35
N ARG A 47 -11.06 -8.58 -4.04
CA ARG A 47 -10.52 -9.85 -4.48
C ARG A 47 -9.88 -10.63 -3.34
N LEU A 48 -9.20 -9.93 -2.44
CA LEU A 48 -8.48 -10.57 -1.34
C LEU A 48 -9.38 -10.93 -0.17
N ALA A 49 -10.39 -10.12 0.11
CA ALA A 49 -11.20 -10.27 1.31
C ALA A 49 -12.64 -10.52 0.90
N GLU A 50 -13.06 -11.79 0.99
CA GLU A 50 -14.39 -12.18 0.57
C GLU A 50 -15.47 -11.45 1.35
N GLY A 51 -15.23 -11.19 2.62
CA GLY A 51 -16.22 -10.53 3.46
C GLY A 51 -16.30 -9.02 3.28
N TYR A 52 -15.44 -8.45 2.45
CA TYR A 52 -15.46 -7.01 2.23
C TYR A 52 -16.51 -6.65 1.18
N ASN A 53 -17.37 -5.72 1.51
CA ASN A 53 -18.43 -5.30 0.59
C ASN A 53 -18.60 -3.80 0.54
N GLY A 54 -17.51 -3.06 0.71
CA GLY A 54 -17.54 -1.62 0.58
C GLY A 54 -17.46 -0.92 1.92
N GLY A 55 -17.67 0.40 1.89
CA GLY A 55 -17.65 1.19 3.09
C GLY A 55 -16.68 2.35 2.99
N PHE A 56 -16.51 3.01 4.11
CA PHE A 56 -15.65 4.18 4.20
C PHE A 56 -14.21 3.76 4.39
N TRP A 57 -13.28 4.50 3.77
CA TRP A 57 -11.85 4.25 3.88
C TRP A 57 -11.15 5.45 4.49
N ASN A 58 -10.19 5.16 5.35
CA ASN A 58 -9.26 6.18 5.84
C ASN A 58 -8.05 6.23 4.92
N TYR A 59 -7.47 7.42 4.83
CA TYR A 59 -6.23 7.66 4.11
C TYR A 59 -5.12 7.95 5.11
N TYR A 60 -3.93 7.44 4.84
CA TYR A 60 -2.78 7.63 5.72
C TYR A 60 -1.58 8.08 4.93
N THR A 61 -0.87 9.09 5.43
CA THR A 61 0.42 9.46 4.90
C THR A 61 1.50 8.91 5.81
N LEU A 62 2.64 8.59 5.24
CA LEU A 62 3.76 8.03 6.00
C LEU A 62 4.85 9.07 6.11
N THR A 63 5.56 9.05 7.24
CA THR A 63 6.62 10.04 7.47
C THR A 63 7.80 9.84 6.53
N ASN A 64 7.88 8.73 5.83
CA ASN A 64 8.92 8.52 4.83
C ASN A 64 8.52 8.92 3.42
N GLY A 65 7.31 9.46 3.25
CA GLY A 65 6.84 9.88 1.93
C GLY A 65 5.88 8.92 1.26
N GLY A 66 5.66 7.77 1.84
CA GLY A 66 4.69 6.81 1.33
C GLY A 66 3.28 7.11 1.81
N PHE A 67 2.38 6.18 1.53
CA PHE A 67 0.98 6.32 1.89
C PHE A 67 0.31 4.95 1.85
N TYR A 68 -0.86 4.86 2.44
CA TYR A 68 -1.78 3.74 2.19
C TYR A 68 -3.20 4.16 2.54
N MET A 69 -4.15 3.32 2.14
CA MET A 69 -5.55 3.50 2.44
C MET A 69 -6.06 2.22 3.08
N ALA A 70 -7.04 2.36 3.97
CA ALA A 70 -7.57 1.19 4.66
C ALA A 70 -9.05 1.38 4.98
N PRO A 71 -9.87 0.32 4.85
CA PRO A 71 -11.28 0.44 5.17
C PRO A 71 -11.49 0.56 6.68
N VAL A 72 -12.55 1.25 7.05
CA VAL A 72 -12.90 1.41 8.46
C VAL A 72 -13.76 0.22 8.87
N LEU A 73 -13.06 -0.86 9.24
CA LEU A 73 -13.67 -2.12 9.62
C LEU A 73 -12.83 -2.73 10.75
N GLY A 74 -13.32 -3.80 11.32
CA GLY A 74 -12.56 -4.51 12.33
C GLY A 74 -11.48 -5.37 11.72
N ARG A 75 -11.74 -6.67 11.62
CA ARG A 75 -10.77 -7.60 11.06
C ARG A 75 -11.32 -8.18 9.77
N LEU A 76 -10.43 -8.55 8.90
CA LEU A 76 -10.78 -9.14 7.61
C LEU A 76 -9.98 -10.41 7.41
N ARG A 77 -10.60 -11.40 6.78
CA ARG A 77 -9.89 -12.59 6.35
C ARG A 77 -9.45 -12.40 4.91
N LEU A 78 -8.16 -12.51 4.69
CA LEU A 78 -7.59 -12.39 3.37
C LEU A 78 -7.17 -13.75 2.85
N GLU A 79 -7.36 -13.95 1.56
CA GLU A 79 -6.83 -15.12 0.87
C GLU A 79 -6.19 -14.64 -0.41
N VAL A 80 -4.95 -15.03 -0.62
CA VAL A 80 -4.20 -14.58 -1.78
C VAL A 80 -4.05 -15.77 -2.72
N ASP A 81 -4.75 -15.70 -3.85
CA ASP A 81 -4.67 -16.77 -4.85
C ASP A 81 -3.25 -16.88 -5.34
N GLY A 82 -2.82 -18.10 -5.54
CA GLY A 82 -1.53 -18.33 -6.14
C GLY A 82 -0.37 -18.43 -5.19
N ASN A 83 -0.51 -17.98 -3.93
CA ASN A 83 0.59 -18.12 -2.97
C ASN A 83 0.21 -18.91 -1.73
N GLY A 84 -1.04 -19.28 -1.63
CA GLY A 84 -1.49 -20.10 -0.52
C GLY A 84 -1.67 -19.38 0.79
N TYR A 85 -1.53 -18.06 0.82
CA TYR A 85 -1.74 -17.33 2.07
C TYR A 85 -3.24 -17.26 2.39
N GLY A 86 -3.59 -17.54 3.63
CA GLY A 86 -4.93 -17.30 4.14
C GLY A 86 -4.82 -16.96 5.61
N GLY A 87 -5.52 -15.93 6.05
CA GLY A 87 -5.48 -15.55 7.45
C GLY A 87 -6.22 -14.26 7.70
N GLU A 88 -6.42 -13.98 8.98
CA GLU A 88 -7.09 -12.77 9.40
C GLU A 88 -6.08 -11.71 9.80
N MET A 89 -6.42 -10.47 9.52
CA MET A 89 -5.62 -9.35 9.97
C MET A 89 -6.56 -8.15 10.18
N SER A 90 -6.05 -7.12 10.83
CA SER A 90 -6.81 -5.90 11.00
C SER A 90 -7.10 -5.27 9.63
N ALA A 91 -8.15 -4.45 9.57
CA ALA A 91 -8.43 -3.72 8.35
C ALA A 91 -7.29 -2.79 8.00
N ASP A 92 -6.56 -2.29 8.98
CA ASP A 92 -5.39 -1.46 8.74
C ASP A 92 -4.32 -2.24 7.98
N ALA A 93 -3.99 -3.43 8.45
CA ALA A 93 -3.01 -4.29 7.78
C ALA A 93 -3.51 -4.71 6.41
N ALA A 94 -4.79 -5.06 6.30
CA ALA A 94 -5.37 -5.46 5.02
C ALA A 94 -5.31 -4.32 4.00
N GLY A 95 -5.52 -3.09 4.46
CA GLY A 95 -5.40 -1.92 3.61
C GLY A 95 -3.98 -1.74 3.08
N ILE A 96 -2.98 -1.99 3.92
CA ILE A 96 -1.59 -1.95 3.47
C ILE A 96 -1.37 -2.99 2.37
N VAL A 97 -1.87 -4.21 2.57
CA VAL A 97 -1.72 -5.27 1.55
C VAL A 97 -2.38 -4.85 0.24
N ALA A 98 -3.63 -4.38 0.31
CA ALA A 98 -4.35 -3.99 -0.91
C ALA A 98 -3.67 -2.81 -1.61
N THR A 99 -3.16 -1.85 -0.84
CA THR A 99 -2.47 -0.71 -1.42
C THR A 99 -1.17 -1.15 -2.10
N LEU A 100 -0.44 -2.09 -1.49
CA LEU A 100 0.78 -2.60 -2.11
C LEU A 100 0.49 -3.32 -3.42
N PHE A 101 -0.53 -4.17 -3.45
CA PHE A 101 -0.90 -4.83 -4.70
C PHE A 101 -1.37 -3.82 -5.74
N GLY A 102 -2.14 -2.82 -5.33
CA GLY A 102 -2.61 -1.79 -6.26
C GLY A 102 -1.47 -0.97 -6.83
N LEU A 103 -0.53 -0.55 -5.98
CA LEU A 103 0.64 0.19 -6.44
C LEU A 103 1.49 -0.65 -7.37
N GLY A 104 1.69 -1.92 -7.04
CA GLY A 104 2.47 -2.80 -7.89
C GLY A 104 1.87 -2.96 -9.27
N GLN A 105 0.55 -3.14 -9.33
CA GLN A 105 -0.12 -3.27 -10.61
C GLN A 105 -0.08 -1.96 -11.40
N LEU A 106 -0.33 -0.84 -10.73
CA LEU A 106 -0.32 0.45 -11.40
C LEU A 106 1.07 0.76 -11.96
N ALA A 107 2.11 0.43 -11.21
CA ALA A 107 3.48 0.61 -11.69
C ALA A 107 3.73 -0.24 -12.92
N ALA A 108 3.25 -1.49 -12.93
CA ALA A 108 3.41 -2.35 -14.09
C ALA A 108 2.68 -1.80 -15.31
N GLU A 109 1.51 -1.20 -15.09
CA GLU A 109 0.71 -0.64 -16.20
C GLU A 109 1.32 0.63 -16.77
N THR A 110 2.21 1.29 -16.04
CA THR A 110 2.75 2.58 -16.43
C THR A 110 4.26 2.54 -16.70
N GLN A 111 4.79 1.37 -16.98
CA GLN A 111 6.23 1.23 -17.23
C GLN A 111 6.68 2.18 -18.31
N GLY A 112 7.84 2.78 -18.10
CA GLY A 112 8.41 3.71 -19.06
C GLY A 112 7.95 5.15 -18.88
N THR A 113 7.12 5.44 -17.90
CA THR A 113 6.68 6.79 -17.63
C THR A 113 7.31 7.32 -16.35
N ASP A 114 7.32 8.64 -16.22
CA ASP A 114 7.82 9.27 -14.99
C ASP A 114 6.96 8.88 -13.80
N GLU A 115 5.65 8.73 -14.00
CA GLU A 115 4.77 8.33 -12.93
C GLU A 115 5.13 6.97 -12.37
N CYS A 116 5.61 6.07 -13.22
CA CYS A 116 5.98 4.73 -12.79
C CYS A 116 7.08 4.79 -11.72
N ASP A 117 8.10 5.63 -11.94
CA ASP A 117 9.19 5.73 -10.98
C ASP A 117 8.69 6.19 -9.62
N ALA A 118 7.80 7.17 -9.60
CA ALA A 118 7.25 7.67 -8.34
C ALA A 118 6.41 6.60 -7.64
N LEU A 119 5.66 5.80 -8.40
CA LEU A 119 4.86 4.74 -7.82
C LEU A 119 5.73 3.65 -7.21
N ILE A 120 6.85 3.33 -7.87
CA ILE A 120 7.79 2.34 -7.35
C ILE A 120 8.37 2.82 -6.03
N ASP A 121 8.76 4.10 -5.96
CA ASP A 121 9.28 4.66 -4.71
C ASP A 121 8.24 4.53 -3.60
N ARG A 122 6.99 4.88 -3.89
CA ARG A 122 5.92 4.81 -2.90
C ARG A 122 5.62 3.39 -2.49
N TYR A 123 5.73 2.44 -3.41
CA TYR A 123 5.60 1.03 -3.08
C TYR A 123 6.64 0.62 -2.04
N HIS A 124 7.89 0.98 -2.28
CA HIS A 124 8.96 0.58 -1.36
C HIS A 124 8.85 1.29 -0.02
N TRP A 125 8.43 2.54 -0.02
CA TRP A 125 8.24 3.26 1.25
C TRP A 125 7.11 2.65 2.07
N LEU A 126 6.03 2.23 1.43
CA LEU A 126 4.96 1.55 2.14
C LEU A 126 5.43 0.19 2.64
N ARG A 127 6.17 -0.54 1.84
CA ARG A 127 6.69 -1.82 2.25
C ARG A 127 7.61 -1.68 3.46
N GLU A 128 8.39 -0.61 3.50
CA GLU A 128 9.23 -0.33 4.66
C GLU A 128 8.39 -0.09 5.91
N HIS A 129 7.34 0.68 5.77
CA HIS A 129 6.43 0.92 6.88
C HIS A 129 5.79 -0.39 7.36
N ALA A 130 5.46 -1.27 6.45
CA ALA A 130 4.85 -2.54 6.82
C ALA A 130 5.73 -3.32 7.78
N GLY A 131 7.04 -3.16 7.68
CA GLY A 131 7.98 -3.84 8.59
C GLY A 131 7.90 -3.35 10.02
N THR A 132 7.34 -2.16 10.25
CA THR A 132 7.17 -1.62 11.60
C THR A 132 5.78 -1.89 12.17
N HIS A 133 4.90 -2.48 11.37
CA HIS A 133 3.52 -2.73 11.78
C HIS A 133 3.46 -3.90 12.75
N ALA A 134 2.51 -3.85 13.67
CA ALA A 134 2.34 -4.95 14.63
C ALA A 134 2.05 -6.28 13.93
N GLU A 135 1.46 -6.23 12.75
CA GLU A 135 1.11 -7.42 11.99
C GLU A 135 2.04 -7.63 10.80
N ALA A 136 3.29 -7.16 10.89
CA ALA A 136 4.24 -7.26 9.79
C ALA A 136 4.39 -8.69 9.24
N PRO A 137 4.47 -9.74 10.09
CA PRO A 137 4.62 -11.08 9.53
C PRO A 137 3.46 -11.49 8.62
N GLN A 138 2.23 -11.15 9.01
CA GLN A 138 1.06 -11.48 8.19
C GLN A 138 1.07 -10.69 6.89
N ILE A 139 1.41 -9.40 6.97
CA ILE A 139 1.46 -8.56 5.77
C ILE A 139 2.48 -9.13 4.78
N TYR A 140 3.69 -9.43 5.25
CA TYR A 140 4.72 -9.94 4.35
C TYR A 140 4.37 -11.29 3.78
N ARG A 141 3.74 -12.16 4.57
CA ARG A 141 3.32 -13.45 4.01
C ARG A 141 2.28 -13.28 2.91
N ALA A 142 1.41 -12.28 3.06
CA ALA A 142 0.38 -12.05 2.05
C ALA A 142 0.98 -11.53 0.75
N ILE A 143 1.99 -10.67 0.83
CA ILE A 143 2.52 -10.03 -0.38
C ILE A 143 3.72 -10.77 -0.99
N ASP A 144 4.55 -11.38 -0.16
CA ASP A 144 5.82 -11.91 -0.66
C ASP A 144 5.67 -13.23 -1.39
N ARG A 145 4.66 -14.00 -1.06
CA ARG A 145 4.52 -15.31 -1.66
C ARG A 145 3.70 -15.29 -2.93
N GLY A 146 2.84 -14.29 -3.09
CA GLY A 146 1.96 -14.25 -4.23
C GLY A 146 2.11 -13.04 -5.09
N GLY A 147 2.79 -12.02 -4.60
CA GLY A 147 2.96 -10.80 -5.35
C GLY A 147 4.41 -10.43 -5.39
N ALA A 148 4.96 -10.30 -6.57
CA ALA A 148 6.31 -9.80 -6.70
C ALA A 148 6.28 -8.28 -6.53
N ALA A 149 7.32 -7.75 -5.89
CA ALA A 149 7.49 -6.30 -5.84
C ALA A 149 7.71 -5.79 -7.26
N PRO A 150 7.29 -4.54 -7.53
CA PRO A 150 7.64 -3.93 -8.81
C PRO A 150 9.15 -3.84 -8.90
N VAL A 151 9.68 -4.21 -10.03
CA VAL A 151 11.12 -4.23 -10.22
C VAL A 151 11.48 -3.33 -11.37
N SER A 152 12.70 -2.80 -11.31
CA SER A 152 13.21 -2.04 -12.43
C SER A 152 13.45 -2.98 -13.59
N ALA A 153 13.53 -2.39 -14.80
CA ALA A 153 13.74 -3.17 -15.99
C ALA A 153 15.00 -4.02 -15.85
N GLY A 154 14.90 -5.26 -16.25
CA GLY A 154 16.03 -6.15 -16.21
C GLY A 154 16.16 -6.98 -14.95
N ALA A 155 15.45 -6.61 -13.88
CA ALA A 155 15.50 -7.43 -12.68
C ALA A 155 14.65 -8.68 -12.88
N THR A 156 15.12 -9.80 -12.37
CA THR A 156 14.37 -11.02 -12.46
C THR A 156 13.91 -11.43 -11.09
N PRO A 157 12.69 -11.93 -10.99
CA PRO A 157 12.22 -12.42 -9.71
C PRO A 157 13.02 -13.66 -9.32
N ASP A 158 13.11 -13.87 -8.06
CA ASP A 158 13.68 -15.09 -7.51
C ASP A 158 12.58 -16.07 -7.25
N TYR A 159 12.69 -17.18 -7.82
CA TYR A 159 11.73 -18.23 -7.54
C TYR A 159 12.42 -19.49 -7.15
#